data_7fbd9312fb04586e6c2ee185df43b771
#
_entry.id   7fbd9312fb04586e6c2ee185df43b771
#
_cell.length_a   1.000
_cell.length_b   1.000
_cell.length_c   1.000
_cell.angle_alpha   90.00
_cell.angle_beta   90.00
_cell.angle_gamma   90.00
#
_symmetry.space_group_name_H-M   'P 1'
#
loop_
_entity.id
_entity.type
_entity.pdbx_description
1 polymer ?
#
loop_
_entity_poly.entity_id
_entity_poly.type
_entity_poly.pdbx_seq_one_letter_code
_entity_poly.pdbx_strand_id
1 'polypeptide(L)'
;MDQEEALQKLQKTRKENEEAYLKAKAFLDGFRARGQLSQKDSEFLFLMEFVIKGFKNHGNDIITAFENQVRYTEALNTLHIKVNDLEKEIRQLRITLDKMYQDR
;
A
#
# COMPACT_ATOMS: atom_id res chain seq x y z
N MET A 1 0.59 1.98 -15.77
CA MET A 1 0.27 0.85 -14.87
C MET A 1 -1.09 1.10 -14.26
N ASP A 2 -2.02 0.17 -14.39
CA ASP A 2 -3.33 0.34 -13.80
C ASP A 2 -3.33 0.07 -12.30
N GLN A 3 -4.42 0.38 -11.62
CA GLN A 3 -4.56 0.20 -10.19
C GLN A 3 -4.39 -1.24 -9.76
N GLU A 4 -5.00 -2.16 -10.49
CA GLU A 4 -4.98 -3.59 -10.17
C GLU A 4 -3.56 -4.16 -10.24
N GLU A 5 -2.82 -3.83 -11.31
CA GLU A 5 -1.42 -4.25 -11.45
C GLU A 5 -0.56 -3.70 -10.33
N ALA A 6 -0.74 -2.43 -9.97
CA ALA A 6 0.01 -1.80 -8.89
C ALA A 6 -0.26 -2.50 -7.56
N LEU A 7 -1.52 -2.80 -7.25
CA LEU A 7 -1.91 -3.50 -6.03
C LEU A 7 -1.39 -4.93 -6.00
N GLN A 8 -1.40 -5.63 -7.14
CA GLN A 8 -0.85 -6.99 -7.23
C GLN A 8 0.65 -7.01 -6.98
N LYS A 9 1.39 -6.04 -7.52
CA LYS A 9 2.83 -5.91 -7.26
C LYS A 9 3.12 -5.65 -5.79
N LEU A 10 2.32 -4.81 -5.15
CA LEU A 10 2.46 -4.53 -3.72
C LEU A 10 2.17 -5.76 -2.87
N GLN A 11 1.15 -6.54 -3.24
CA GLN A 11 0.86 -7.80 -2.55
C GLN A 11 1.98 -8.81 -2.71
N LYS A 12 2.59 -8.90 -3.89
CA LYS A 12 3.75 -9.75 -4.14
C LYS A 12 4.93 -9.32 -3.25
N THR A 13 5.18 -8.02 -3.17
CA THR A 13 6.24 -7.48 -2.32
C THR A 13 5.97 -7.79 -0.84
N ARG A 14 4.73 -7.69 -0.40
CA ARG A 14 4.33 -8.05 0.96
C ARG A 14 4.62 -9.52 1.26
N LYS A 15 4.30 -10.40 0.32
CA LYS A 15 4.57 -11.83 0.44
C LYS A 15 6.06 -12.12 0.50
N GLU A 16 6.86 -11.47 -0.35
CA GLU A 16 8.31 -11.59 -0.34
C GLU A 16 8.91 -11.11 0.97
N ASN A 17 8.38 -10.02 1.53
CA ASN A 17 8.80 -9.49 2.81
C ASN A 17 8.53 -10.49 3.94
N GLU A 18 7.36 -11.12 3.93
CA GLU A 18 7.00 -12.16 4.90
C GLU A 18 7.91 -13.39 4.76
N GLU A 19 8.16 -13.84 3.54
CA GLU A 19 9.05 -14.98 3.27
C GLU A 19 10.48 -14.70 3.75
N ALA A 20 10.99 -13.49 3.51
CA ALA A 20 12.31 -13.08 3.98
C ALA A 20 12.39 -13.11 5.51
N TYR A 21 11.35 -12.62 6.18
CA TYR A 21 11.27 -12.68 7.64
C TYR A 21 11.28 -14.12 8.16
N LEU A 22 10.48 -14.99 7.55
CA LEU A 22 10.38 -16.40 7.98
C LEU A 22 11.71 -17.13 7.78
N LYS A 23 12.44 -16.85 6.69
CA LYS A 23 13.77 -17.41 6.46
C LYS A 23 14.77 -16.95 7.51
N ALA A 24 14.78 -15.66 7.82
CA ALA A 24 15.67 -15.08 8.83
C ALA A 24 15.36 -15.66 10.21
N LYS A 25 14.07 -15.76 10.54
CA LYS A 25 13.63 -16.34 11.80
C LYS A 25 14.05 -17.82 11.94
N ALA A 26 13.86 -18.60 10.87
CA ALA A 26 14.26 -20.00 10.85
C ALA A 26 15.77 -20.17 11.08
N PHE A 27 16.57 -19.27 10.49
CA PHE A 27 18.01 -19.26 10.71
C PHE A 27 18.36 -19.01 12.18
N LEU A 28 17.71 -18.04 12.82
CA LEU A 28 17.91 -17.72 14.24
C LEU A 28 17.44 -18.88 15.13
N ASP A 29 16.31 -19.50 14.81
CA ASP A 29 15.78 -20.64 15.54
C ASP A 29 16.73 -21.85 15.43
N GLY A 30 17.36 -22.01 14.27
CA GLY A 30 18.39 -23.03 14.07
C GLY A 30 19.58 -22.85 15.00
N PHE A 31 20.03 -21.62 15.21
CA PHE A 31 21.08 -21.33 16.18
C PHE A 31 20.66 -21.69 17.59
N ARG A 32 19.45 -21.33 17.99
CA ARG A 32 18.91 -21.66 19.32
C ARG A 32 18.84 -23.17 19.55
N ALA A 33 18.46 -23.91 18.52
CA ALA A 33 18.32 -25.37 18.61
C ALA A 33 19.64 -26.10 18.78
N ARG A 34 20.77 -25.49 18.44
CA ARG A 34 22.10 -26.10 18.64
C ARG A 34 22.46 -26.22 20.12
N GLY A 35 21.80 -25.49 21.01
CA GLY A 35 22.06 -25.53 22.45
C GLY A 35 23.37 -24.87 22.86
N GLN A 36 23.65 -24.85 24.15
CA GLN A 36 24.91 -24.34 24.75
C GLN A 36 25.23 -22.89 24.38
N LEU A 37 24.22 -22.05 24.24
CA LEU A 37 24.41 -20.63 23.95
C LEU A 37 24.88 -19.92 25.24
N SER A 38 25.89 -19.07 25.09
CA SER A 38 26.25 -18.14 26.18
C SER A 38 25.14 -17.12 26.36
N GLN A 39 25.12 -16.44 27.49
CA GLN A 39 24.17 -15.37 27.76
C GLN A 39 24.29 -14.26 26.69
N LYS A 40 25.52 -13.93 26.28
CA LYS A 40 25.76 -12.95 25.21
C LYS A 40 25.15 -13.38 23.92
N ASP A 41 25.28 -14.65 23.51
CA ASP A 41 24.70 -15.19 22.30
C ASP A 41 23.18 -15.15 22.34
N SER A 42 22.59 -15.48 23.49
CA SER A 42 21.14 -15.41 23.67
C SER A 42 20.62 -13.97 23.54
N GLU A 43 21.32 -13.01 24.14
CA GLU A 43 20.98 -11.58 24.03
C GLU A 43 21.10 -11.08 22.59
N PHE A 44 22.19 -11.49 21.91
CA PHE A 44 22.39 -11.14 20.51
C PHE A 44 21.27 -11.67 19.61
N LEU A 45 20.89 -12.94 19.79
CA LEU A 45 19.79 -13.55 19.04
C LEU A 45 18.47 -12.85 19.31
N PHE A 46 18.21 -12.46 20.56
CA PHE A 46 17.02 -11.69 20.90
C PHE A 46 16.99 -10.35 20.20
N LEU A 47 18.11 -9.62 20.20
CA LEU A 47 18.22 -8.35 19.51
C LEU A 47 18.04 -8.50 18.01
N MET A 48 18.63 -9.54 17.41
CA MET A 48 18.48 -9.80 15.97
C MET A 48 17.04 -10.13 15.61
N GLU A 49 16.35 -10.91 16.42
CA GLU A 49 14.94 -11.21 16.22
C GLU A 49 14.09 -9.94 16.29
N PHE A 50 14.37 -9.07 17.22
CA PHE A 50 13.71 -7.78 17.35
C PHE A 50 13.93 -6.92 16.09
N VAL A 51 15.17 -6.88 15.60
CA VAL A 51 15.54 -6.10 14.40
C VAL A 51 14.82 -6.62 13.14
N ILE A 52 14.85 -7.93 12.90
CA ILE A 52 14.21 -8.50 11.71
C ILE A 52 12.68 -8.33 11.74
N LYS A 53 12.09 -8.43 12.92
CA LYS A 53 10.66 -8.19 13.10
C LYS A 53 10.32 -6.72 12.85
N GLY A 54 11.17 -5.81 13.31
CA GLY A 54 11.04 -4.38 13.04
C GLY A 54 11.09 -4.08 11.55
N PHE A 55 12.04 -4.65 10.83
CA PHE A 55 12.13 -4.49 9.38
C PHE A 55 10.90 -5.03 8.66
N LYS A 56 10.42 -6.20 9.06
CA LYS A 56 9.20 -6.77 8.48
C LYS A 56 8.01 -5.82 8.68
N ASN A 57 7.80 -5.36 9.91
CA ASN A 57 6.67 -4.50 10.23
C ASN A 57 6.76 -3.16 9.53
N HIS A 58 7.95 -2.56 9.50
CA HIS A 58 8.17 -1.29 8.82
C HIS A 58 7.96 -1.43 7.30
N GLY A 59 8.46 -2.52 6.71
CA GLY A 59 8.24 -2.81 5.30
C GLY A 59 6.76 -2.99 4.97
N ASN A 60 6.00 -3.67 5.82
CA ASN A 60 4.57 -3.83 5.65
C ASN A 60 3.82 -2.50 5.76
N ASP A 61 4.24 -1.63 6.67
CA ASP A 61 3.66 -0.28 6.82
C ASP A 61 3.88 0.57 5.57
N ILE A 62 5.08 0.50 4.99
CA ILE A 62 5.40 1.20 3.74
C ILE A 62 4.52 0.66 2.60
N ILE A 63 4.37 -0.66 2.49
CA ILE A 63 3.53 -1.27 1.47
C ILE A 63 2.09 -0.81 1.62
N THR A 64 1.56 -0.80 2.85
CA THR A 64 0.22 -0.31 3.15
C THR A 64 0.04 1.15 2.74
N ALA A 65 1.05 1.99 3.00
CA ALA A 65 1.01 3.39 2.58
C ALA A 65 0.94 3.52 1.05
N PHE A 66 1.71 2.72 0.31
CA PHE A 66 1.65 2.72 -1.15
C PHE A 66 0.32 2.19 -1.67
N GLU A 67 -0.23 1.14 -1.06
CA GLU A 67 -1.56 0.64 -1.42
C GLU A 67 -2.63 1.73 -1.26
N ASN A 68 -2.58 2.45 -0.15
CA ASN A 68 -3.49 3.56 0.11
C ASN A 68 -3.31 4.67 -0.93
N GLN A 69 -2.07 4.99 -1.29
CA GLN A 69 -1.78 6.00 -2.31
C GLN A 69 -2.38 5.60 -3.67
N VAL A 70 -2.26 4.34 -4.07
CA VAL A 70 -2.85 3.83 -5.31
C VAL A 70 -4.37 4.00 -5.28
N ARG A 71 -5.02 3.63 -4.18
CA ARG A 71 -6.47 3.76 -4.03
C ARG A 71 -6.93 5.22 -4.04
N TYR A 72 -6.19 6.11 -3.37
CA TYR A 72 -6.52 7.54 -3.37
C TYR A 72 -6.38 8.15 -4.76
N THR A 73 -5.35 7.78 -5.50
CA THR A 73 -5.16 8.27 -6.87
C THR A 73 -6.34 7.86 -7.76
N GLU A 74 -6.80 6.61 -7.64
CA GLU A 74 -7.97 6.12 -8.38
C GLU A 74 -9.23 6.89 -7.99
N ALA A 75 -9.44 7.10 -6.70
CA ALA A 75 -10.61 7.85 -6.20
C ALA A 75 -10.59 9.30 -6.70
N LEU A 76 -9.41 9.94 -6.72
CA LEU A 76 -9.27 11.30 -7.25
C LEU A 76 -9.55 11.36 -8.74
N ASN A 77 -9.09 10.37 -9.51
CA ASN A 77 -9.39 10.29 -10.94
C ASN A 77 -10.88 10.14 -11.20
N THR A 78 -11.55 9.28 -10.43
CA THR A 78 -13.00 9.10 -10.52
C THR A 78 -13.74 10.40 -10.22
N LEU A 79 -13.32 11.10 -9.16
CA LEU A 79 -13.91 12.37 -8.78
C LEU A 79 -13.71 13.43 -9.87
N HIS A 80 -12.51 13.47 -10.46
CA HIS A 80 -12.20 14.39 -11.54
C HIS A 80 -13.12 14.18 -12.74
N ILE A 81 -13.36 12.93 -13.12
CA ILE A 81 -14.28 12.59 -14.21
C ILE A 81 -15.70 13.07 -13.89
N LYS A 82 -16.18 12.85 -12.68
CA LYS A 82 -17.50 13.30 -12.23
C LYS A 82 -17.63 14.81 -12.27
N VAL A 83 -16.60 15.54 -11.86
CA VAL A 83 -16.59 17.01 -11.92
C VAL A 83 -16.67 17.49 -13.37
N ASN A 84 -15.92 16.88 -14.26
CA ASN A 84 -15.97 17.22 -15.70
C ASN A 84 -17.36 16.96 -16.28
N ASP A 85 -18.02 15.88 -15.92
CA ASP A 85 -19.38 15.57 -16.37
C ASP A 85 -20.38 16.60 -15.87
N LEU A 86 -20.26 17.01 -14.60
CA LEU A 86 -21.11 18.07 -14.03
C LEU A 86 -20.90 19.39 -14.76
N GLU A 87 -19.68 19.75 -15.10
CA GLU A 87 -19.39 20.97 -15.86
C GLU A 87 -20.10 20.94 -17.21
N LYS A 88 -20.10 19.80 -17.90
CA LYS A 88 -20.81 19.63 -19.18
C LYS A 88 -22.31 19.81 -19.00
N GLU A 89 -22.89 19.22 -17.95
CA GLU A 89 -24.32 19.36 -17.65
C GLU A 89 -24.68 20.80 -17.36
N ILE A 90 -23.86 21.52 -16.62
CA ILE A 90 -24.08 22.96 -16.32
C ILE A 90 -24.05 23.77 -17.60
N ARG A 91 -23.12 23.50 -18.51
CA ARG A 91 -23.08 24.19 -19.82
C ARG A 91 -24.35 23.92 -20.62
N GLN A 92 -24.83 22.68 -20.64
CA GLN A 92 -26.07 22.34 -21.35
C GLN A 92 -27.28 23.06 -20.79
N LEU A 93 -27.37 23.12 -19.47
CA LEU A 93 -28.43 23.85 -18.78
C LEU A 93 -28.39 25.35 -19.12
N ARG A 94 -27.20 25.95 -19.16
CA ARG A 94 -27.02 27.35 -19.50
C ARG A 94 -27.46 27.61 -20.93
N ILE A 95 -27.08 26.76 -21.88
CA ILE A 95 -27.49 26.88 -23.26
C ILE A 95 -29.01 26.78 -23.41
N THR A 96 -29.64 25.85 -22.68
CA THR A 96 -31.08 25.65 -22.68
C THR A 96 -31.80 26.90 -22.12
N LEU A 97 -31.31 27.44 -21.00
CA LEU A 97 -31.87 28.66 -20.43
C LEU A 97 -31.76 29.86 -21.37
N ASP A 98 -30.61 30.04 -22.00
CA ASP A 98 -30.39 31.12 -22.94
C ASP A 98 -31.38 31.02 -24.15
N LYS A 99 -31.61 29.83 -24.67
CA LYS A 99 -32.60 29.59 -25.69
C LYS A 99 -34.00 29.93 -25.24
N MET A 100 -34.37 29.54 -24.00
CA MET A 100 -35.68 29.86 -23.48
C MET A 100 -35.88 31.34 -23.32
N TYR A 101 -34.85 32.10 -22.95
CA TYR A 101 -34.94 33.57 -22.87
C TYR A 101 -35.06 34.23 -24.26
N GLN A 102 -34.37 33.69 -25.26
CA GLN A 102 -34.40 34.21 -26.62
C GLN A 102 -35.74 33.96 -27.31
N ASP A 103 -36.41 32.87 -26.99
CA ASP A 103 -37.69 32.49 -27.61
C ASP A 103 -38.90 33.24 -27.00
N ARG A 104 -38.67 34.10 -26.05
CA ARG A 104 -39.71 34.97 -25.51
C ARG A 104 -39.88 36.24 -26.39
#